data_6a824cf702c582821449977f6e470c01
#
_entry.id   6a824cf702c582821449977f6e470c01
#
_cell.length_a   1.000
_cell.length_b   1.000
_cell.length_c   1.000
_cell.angle_alpha   90.00
_cell.angle_beta   90.00
_cell.angle_gamma   90.00
#
_symmetry.space_group_name_H-M   'P 1'
#
loop_
_entity.id
_entity.type
_entity.pdbx_description
1 polymer ?
#
loop_
_entity_poly.entity_id
_entity_poly.type
_entity_poly.pdbx_seq_one_letter_code
_entity_poly.pdbx_strand_id
1 'polypeptide(L)'
;MIDKIKLIDSALEAQLKAICPYSNYPVGAALLSDDNNIIIGFNIESKAYPTTLCAERVAIFSALSQGYTNFIAMSVVTTDGATPCGSCRQIIAEYAGDIPIIISDSKKNFKETTTFKLFPHPFI
;
A
#
# COMPACT_ATOMS: atom_id res chain seq x y z
N MET A 1 -6.96 -8.09 -16.33
CA MET A 1 -5.84 -8.88 -15.75
C MET A 1 -4.84 -7.94 -15.09
N ILE A 2 -4.36 -8.32 -13.92
CA ILE A 2 -3.43 -7.49 -13.15
C ILE A 2 -2.00 -7.73 -13.63
N ASP A 3 -1.32 -6.68 -14.04
CA ASP A 3 0.13 -6.74 -14.31
C ASP A 3 0.87 -6.55 -12.97
N LYS A 4 1.18 -7.67 -12.33
CA LYS A 4 1.80 -7.67 -10.99
C LYS A 4 3.17 -7.01 -10.98
N ILE A 5 3.97 -7.23 -11.99
CA ILE A 5 5.34 -6.68 -12.07
C ILE A 5 5.27 -5.15 -12.22
N LYS A 6 4.38 -4.66 -13.07
CA LYS A 6 4.19 -3.22 -13.24
C LYS A 6 3.73 -2.57 -11.93
N LEU A 7 2.83 -3.24 -11.21
CA LEU A 7 2.33 -2.73 -9.93
C LEU A 7 3.43 -2.72 -8.88
N ILE A 8 4.27 -3.75 -8.84
CA ILE A 8 5.44 -3.82 -7.95
C ILE A 8 6.45 -2.72 -8.31
N ASP A 9 6.73 -2.52 -9.60
CA ASP A 9 7.65 -1.48 -10.06
C ASP A 9 7.19 -0.09 -9.63
N SER A 10 5.89 0.18 -9.72
CA SER A 10 5.33 1.47 -9.28
C SER A 10 5.49 1.66 -7.76
N ALA A 11 5.27 0.62 -6.98
CA ALA A 11 5.48 0.67 -5.53
C ALA A 11 6.97 0.84 -5.19
N LEU A 12 7.85 0.20 -5.93
CA LEU A 12 9.29 0.31 -5.74
C LEU A 12 9.78 1.74 -6.02
N GLU A 13 9.28 2.39 -7.07
CA GLU A 13 9.57 3.79 -7.34
C GLU A 13 9.07 4.69 -6.20
N ALA A 14 7.87 4.42 -5.69
CA ALA A 14 7.31 5.16 -4.56
C ALA A 14 8.19 5.01 -3.31
N GLN A 15 8.71 3.80 -3.04
CA GLN A 15 9.60 3.53 -1.91
C GLN A 15 10.81 4.45 -1.91
N LEU A 16 11.36 4.78 -3.07
CA LEU A 16 12.52 5.66 -3.19
C LEU A 16 12.22 7.10 -2.76
N LYS A 17 10.95 7.49 -2.72
CA LYS A 17 10.51 8.84 -2.33
C LYS A 17 10.13 8.93 -0.85
N ALA A 18 10.16 7.83 -0.11
CA ALA A 18 9.72 7.79 1.28
C ALA A 18 10.45 8.81 2.15
N ILE A 19 9.70 9.42 3.06
CA ILE A 19 10.23 10.39 4.02
C ILE A 19 10.20 9.71 5.39
N CYS A 20 11.31 9.03 5.72
CA CYS A 20 11.37 8.20 6.93
C CYS A 20 12.64 8.47 7.74
N PRO A 21 12.87 9.73 8.19
CA PRO A 21 14.11 10.11 8.87
C PRO A 21 14.25 9.48 10.27
N TYR A 22 13.17 8.97 10.84
CA TYR A 22 13.18 8.40 12.19
C TYR A 22 13.41 6.89 12.18
N SER A 23 12.71 6.17 11.30
CA SER A 23 12.82 4.69 11.24
C SER A 23 13.88 4.20 10.26
N ASN A 24 14.20 4.99 9.24
CA ASN A 24 15.00 4.56 8.09
C ASN A 24 14.43 3.29 7.42
N TYR A 25 13.10 3.14 7.45
CA TYR A 25 12.40 2.00 6.89
C TYR A 25 11.46 2.48 5.80
N PRO A 26 11.94 2.58 4.55
CA PRO A 26 11.13 3.10 3.45
C PRO A 26 10.13 2.07 2.96
N VAL A 27 8.89 2.52 2.74
CA VAL A 27 7.82 1.70 2.21
C VAL A 27 7.19 2.41 1.03
N GLY A 28 6.91 1.66 -0.04
CA GLY A 28 6.16 2.16 -1.18
C GLY A 28 4.93 1.31 -1.41
N ALA A 29 3.88 1.94 -1.89
CA ALA A 29 2.64 1.26 -2.24
C ALA A 29 2.13 1.76 -3.58
N ALA A 30 1.45 0.88 -4.30
CA ALA A 30 0.77 1.21 -5.53
C ALA A 30 -0.61 0.58 -5.52
N LEU A 31 -1.63 1.39 -5.76
CA LEU A 31 -3.03 1.01 -5.74
C LEU A 31 -3.56 1.08 -7.17
N LEU A 32 -4.16 -0.02 -7.63
CA LEU A 32 -4.71 -0.11 -8.98
C LEU A 32 -6.22 0.10 -8.92
N SER A 33 -6.70 1.11 -9.65
CA SER A 33 -8.14 1.39 -9.77
C SER A 33 -8.77 0.52 -10.86
N ASP A 34 -10.11 0.47 -10.87
CA ASP A 34 -10.87 -0.31 -11.84
C ASP A 34 -10.79 0.27 -13.27
N ASP A 35 -10.42 1.54 -13.41
CA ASP A 35 -10.15 2.17 -14.70
C ASP A 35 -8.68 2.09 -15.14
N ASN A 36 -7.92 1.20 -14.51
CA ASN A 36 -6.53 0.87 -14.84
C ASN A 36 -5.53 2.00 -14.55
N ASN A 37 -5.84 2.89 -13.62
CA ASN A 37 -4.91 3.90 -13.14
C ASN A 37 -4.17 3.40 -11.89
N ILE A 38 -2.90 3.78 -11.77
CA ILE A 38 -2.08 3.43 -10.61
C ILE A 38 -1.85 4.69 -9.78
N ILE A 39 -2.22 4.62 -8.50
CA ILE A 39 -2.02 5.70 -7.53
C ILE A 39 -0.96 5.23 -6.53
N ILE A 40 0.12 5.98 -6.40
CA ILE A 40 1.22 5.60 -5.52
C ILE A 40 1.10 6.26 -4.15
N GLY A 41 1.74 5.64 -3.17
CA GLY A 41 1.94 6.20 -1.85
C GLY A 41 3.30 5.76 -1.30
N PHE A 42 3.82 6.55 -0.39
CA PHE A 42 5.03 6.21 0.35
C PHE A 42 4.87 6.70 1.79
N ASN A 43 5.62 6.12 2.72
CA ASN A 43 5.47 6.51 4.11
C ASN A 43 6.07 7.89 4.37
N ILE A 44 5.38 8.68 5.19
CA ILE A 44 5.75 10.03 5.55
C ILE A 44 5.70 10.11 7.07
N GLU A 45 6.87 10.26 7.67
CA GLU A 45 7.01 10.27 9.12
C GLU A 45 6.99 11.68 9.68
N SER A 46 6.45 11.82 10.89
CA SER A 46 6.34 13.07 11.60
C SER A 46 6.97 12.97 12.98
N LYS A 47 7.47 14.09 13.49
CA LYS A 47 7.92 14.20 14.90
C LYS A 47 6.78 13.87 15.86
N ALA A 48 5.56 14.21 15.52
CA ALA A 48 4.36 13.78 16.24
C ALA A 48 3.96 12.42 15.70
N TYR A 49 4.52 11.37 16.26
CA TYR A 49 4.40 10.01 15.75
C TYR A 49 2.98 9.60 15.32
N PRO A 50 1.92 9.93 16.08
CA PRO A 50 0.56 9.56 15.65
C PRO A 50 0.11 10.17 14.32
N THR A 51 0.76 11.22 13.84
CA THR A 51 0.44 11.82 12.54
C THR A 51 1.21 11.21 11.37
N THR A 52 2.14 10.29 11.64
CA THR A 52 2.86 9.54 10.62
C THR A 52 1.88 8.71 9.80
N LEU A 53 2.06 8.70 8.48
CA LEU A 53 1.23 7.90 7.57
C LEU A 53 2.05 6.82 6.91
N CYS A 54 1.50 5.60 6.91
CA CYS A 54 2.05 4.48 6.15
C CYS A 54 1.78 4.67 4.66
N ALA A 55 2.62 4.05 3.83
CA ALA A 55 2.52 4.13 2.37
C ALA A 55 1.13 3.75 1.85
N GLU A 56 0.56 2.69 2.39
CA GLU A 56 -0.75 2.17 1.96
C GLU A 56 -1.85 3.20 2.20
N ARG A 57 -1.82 3.86 3.36
CA ARG A 57 -2.81 4.90 3.68
C ARG A 57 -2.62 6.13 2.81
N VAL A 58 -1.38 6.52 2.52
CA VAL A 58 -1.12 7.63 1.59
C VAL A 58 -1.71 7.31 0.22
N ALA A 59 -1.49 6.10 -0.30
CA ALA A 59 -2.03 5.70 -1.60
C ALA A 59 -3.56 5.75 -1.60
N ILE A 60 -4.21 5.16 -0.60
CA ILE A 60 -5.68 5.10 -0.52
C ILE A 60 -6.28 6.50 -0.36
N PHE A 61 -5.78 7.29 0.56
CA PHE A 61 -6.31 8.63 0.81
C PHE A 61 -6.08 9.56 -0.37
N SER A 62 -4.92 9.44 -1.03
CA SER A 62 -4.65 10.17 -2.27
C SER A 62 -5.66 9.80 -3.36
N ALA A 63 -5.90 8.50 -3.55
CA ALA A 63 -6.86 8.03 -4.54
C ALA A 63 -8.27 8.55 -4.25
N LEU A 64 -8.72 8.43 -3.00
CA LEU A 64 -10.04 8.92 -2.60
C LEU A 64 -10.18 10.41 -2.82
N SER A 65 -9.14 11.20 -2.51
CA SER A 65 -9.17 12.66 -2.71
C SER A 65 -9.21 13.04 -4.18
N GLN A 66 -8.76 12.16 -5.07
CA GLN A 66 -8.83 12.36 -6.52
C GLN A 66 -10.14 11.85 -7.13
N GLY A 67 -11.01 11.25 -6.34
CA GLY A 67 -12.32 10.76 -6.80
C GLY A 67 -12.37 9.30 -7.17
N TYR A 68 -11.29 8.54 -7.00
CA TYR A 68 -11.31 7.09 -7.22
C TYR A 68 -12.05 6.41 -6.08
N THR A 69 -12.89 5.42 -6.39
CA THR A 69 -13.68 4.71 -5.38
C THR A 69 -13.61 3.19 -5.49
N ASN A 70 -13.18 2.67 -6.63
CA ASN A 70 -13.15 1.22 -6.88
C ASN A 70 -11.74 0.77 -7.20
N PHE A 71 -11.24 -0.21 -6.44
CA PHE A 71 -9.87 -0.67 -6.54
C PHE A 71 -9.84 -2.18 -6.75
N ILE A 72 -8.84 -2.66 -7.49
CA ILE A 72 -8.76 -4.07 -7.88
C ILE A 72 -7.50 -4.77 -7.38
N ALA A 73 -6.47 -4.04 -6.95
CA ALA A 73 -5.27 -4.64 -6.37
C ALA A 73 -4.40 -3.57 -5.71
N MET A 74 -3.53 -4.00 -4.79
CA MET A 74 -2.51 -3.15 -4.21
C MET A 74 -1.19 -3.92 -4.13
N SER A 75 -0.08 -3.24 -4.39
CA SER A 75 1.26 -3.75 -4.09
C SER A 75 1.89 -2.91 -2.99
N VAL A 76 2.69 -3.57 -2.15
CA VAL A 76 3.44 -2.92 -1.07
C VAL A 76 4.88 -3.43 -1.14
N VAL A 77 5.84 -2.51 -1.19
CA VAL A 77 7.26 -2.83 -1.21
C VAL A 77 7.91 -2.29 0.05
N THR A 78 8.57 -3.18 0.78
CA THR A 78 9.39 -2.84 1.94
C THR A 78 10.78 -3.42 1.75
N THR A 79 11.71 -3.08 2.63
CA THR A 79 13.07 -3.60 2.55
C THR A 79 13.10 -5.13 2.70
N ASP A 80 12.25 -5.68 3.56
CA ASP A 80 12.25 -7.11 3.93
C ASP A 80 10.96 -7.86 3.56
N GLY A 81 10.02 -7.22 2.86
CA GLY A 81 8.77 -7.86 2.47
C GLY A 81 7.76 -8.01 3.60
N ALA A 82 7.79 -7.12 4.59
CA ALA A 82 6.83 -7.17 5.70
C ALA A 82 5.40 -6.89 5.24
N THR A 83 4.43 -7.46 5.95
CA THR A 83 3.01 -7.25 5.68
C THR A 83 2.54 -5.88 6.20
N PRO A 84 1.45 -5.32 5.66
CA PRO A 84 0.88 -4.06 6.15
C PRO A 84 0.54 -4.12 7.64
N CYS A 85 0.69 -3.00 8.34
CA CYS A 85 0.33 -2.90 9.75
C CYS A 85 -1.18 -3.02 9.95
N GLY A 86 -1.62 -3.20 11.21
CA GLY A 86 -3.03 -3.38 11.53
C GLY A 86 -3.91 -2.21 11.11
N SER A 87 -3.44 -0.97 11.33
CA SER A 87 -4.19 0.23 10.91
C SER A 87 -4.37 0.28 9.40
N CYS A 88 -3.34 -0.10 8.64
CA CYS A 88 -3.43 -0.13 7.17
C CYS A 88 -4.40 -1.22 6.71
N ARG A 89 -4.39 -2.38 7.36
CA ARG A 89 -5.33 -3.46 7.02
C ARG A 89 -6.78 -3.02 7.20
N GLN A 90 -7.07 -2.29 8.26
CA GLN A 90 -8.41 -1.74 8.49
C GLN A 90 -8.83 -0.78 7.37
N ILE A 91 -7.94 0.14 7.00
CA ILE A 91 -8.23 1.14 5.96
C ILE A 91 -8.39 0.47 4.59
N ILE A 92 -7.55 -0.50 4.27
CA ILE A 92 -7.67 -1.24 3.01
C ILE A 92 -9.03 -1.97 2.97
N ALA A 93 -9.39 -2.66 4.05
CA ALA A 93 -10.66 -3.39 4.11
C ALA A 93 -11.86 -2.46 3.93
N GLU A 94 -11.83 -1.31 4.57
CA GLU A 94 -12.95 -0.37 4.56
C GLU A 94 -13.13 0.31 3.21
N TYR A 95 -12.05 0.77 2.58
CA TYR A 95 -12.13 1.60 1.38
C TYR A 95 -11.81 0.87 0.08
N ALA A 96 -11.08 -0.22 0.13
CA ALA A 96 -10.76 -1.01 -1.06
C ALA A 96 -11.41 -2.39 -1.08
N GLY A 97 -11.88 -2.87 0.08
CA GLY A 97 -12.51 -4.17 0.18
C GLY A 97 -11.51 -5.32 0.14
N ASP A 98 -11.99 -6.51 -0.21
CA ASP A 98 -11.18 -7.71 -0.29
C ASP A 98 -10.51 -7.81 -1.65
N ILE A 99 -9.33 -7.24 -1.76
CA ILE A 99 -8.55 -7.20 -3.01
C ILE A 99 -7.25 -7.99 -2.87
N PRO A 100 -6.66 -8.43 -3.99
CA PRO A 100 -5.31 -8.98 -3.98
C PRO A 100 -4.30 -7.97 -3.44
N ILE A 101 -3.44 -8.43 -2.52
CA ILE A 101 -2.34 -7.65 -1.96
C ILE A 101 -1.05 -8.35 -2.34
N ILE A 102 -0.19 -7.66 -3.08
CA ILE A 102 1.11 -8.18 -3.50
C ILE A 102 2.16 -7.56 -2.58
N ILE A 103 2.88 -8.41 -1.85
CA ILE A 103 3.86 -7.97 -0.85
C ILE A 103 5.24 -8.34 -1.36
N SER A 104 6.09 -7.34 -1.55
CA SER A 104 7.41 -7.51 -2.14
C SER A 104 8.50 -6.90 -1.26
N ASP A 105 9.68 -7.48 -1.33
CA ASP A 105 10.89 -6.81 -0.85
C ASP A 105 11.46 -5.90 -1.95
N SER A 106 12.55 -5.19 -1.63
CA SER A 106 13.17 -4.25 -2.57
C SER A 106 13.84 -4.94 -3.76
N LYS A 107 14.01 -6.25 -3.72
CA LYS A 107 14.60 -7.06 -4.80
C LYS A 107 13.53 -7.74 -5.66
N LYS A 108 12.26 -7.38 -5.46
CA LYS A 108 11.11 -7.94 -6.19
C LYS A 108 10.83 -9.41 -5.89
N ASN A 109 11.28 -9.91 -4.75
CA ASN A 109 10.82 -11.20 -4.24
C ASN A 109 9.46 -10.97 -3.59
N PHE A 110 8.40 -11.53 -4.17
CA PHE A 110 7.06 -11.20 -3.73
C PHE A 110 6.20 -12.43 -3.46
N LYS A 111 5.18 -12.23 -2.66
CA LYS A 111 4.10 -13.18 -2.41
C LYS A 111 2.77 -12.45 -2.55
N GLU A 112 1.71 -13.20 -2.74
CA GLU A 112 0.38 -12.67 -2.96
C GLU A 112 -0.56 -13.17 -1.87
N THR A 113 -1.40 -12.27 -1.37
CA THR A 113 -2.44 -12.57 -0.40
C THR A 113 -3.67 -11.71 -0.72
N THR A 114 -4.62 -11.62 0.19
CA THR A 114 -5.78 -10.73 0.04
C THR A 114 -5.98 -9.95 1.34
N THR A 115 -6.76 -8.88 1.24
CA THR A 115 -7.10 -8.06 2.42
C THR A 115 -7.68 -8.92 3.53
N PHE A 116 -8.68 -9.77 3.24
CA PHE A 116 -9.39 -10.52 4.28
C PHE A 116 -8.60 -11.71 4.79
N LYS A 117 -7.61 -12.21 4.07
CA LYS A 117 -6.66 -13.18 4.61
C LYS A 117 -5.73 -12.55 5.64
N LEU A 118 -5.36 -11.28 5.44
CA LEU A 118 -4.54 -10.53 6.38
C LEU A 118 -5.36 -10.02 7.57
N PHE A 119 -6.66 -9.78 7.36
CA PHE A 119 -7.53 -9.14 8.35
C PHE A 119 -8.95 -9.71 8.22
N PRO A 120 -9.19 -10.93 8.76
CA PRO A 120 -10.44 -11.66 8.50
C PRO A 120 -11.68 -11.06 9.14
N HIS A 121 -11.52 -10.22 10.15
CA HIS A 121 -12.65 -9.62 10.88
C HIS A 121 -12.49 -8.10 10.96
N PRO A 122 -12.57 -7.38 9.83
CA PRO A 122 -12.43 -5.93 9.86
C PRO A 122 -13.63 -5.27 10.56
N PHE A 123 -13.40 -4.08 11.05
CA PHE A 123 -14.45 -3.24 11.63
C PHE A 123 -15.12 -2.44 10.51
N ILE A 124 -16.21 -2.95 10.00
CA ILE A 124 -16.98 -2.31 8.92
C ILE A 124 -18.47 -2.55 9.08
#